data_3e78689f87eba8dec0fa8ff99cf4a774
#
_entry.id   3e78689f87eba8dec0fa8ff99cf4a774
#
_cell.length_a   1.000
_cell.length_b   1.000
_cell.length_c   1.000
_cell.angle_alpha   90.00
_cell.angle_beta   90.00
_cell.angle_gamma   90.00
#
_symmetry.space_group_name_H-M   'P 1'
#
loop_
_entity.id
_entity.type
_entity.pdbx_description
1 polymer ?
#
loop_
_entity_poly.entity_id
_entity_poly.type
_entity_poly.pdbx_seq_one_letter_code
_entity_poly.pdbx_strand_id
1 'polypeptide(L)'
;MFGRFVMEARTVTVKFGGQVEAVDVGTFTRVLIDYSSILQAACKGEDPNAAVEANVRTVRPGCLEVDLSIIAKTIGDLFSDPSTSLDTIVNGIAIASGFYGFAKFLGKHGRAVRAEEKPEGVSVTAEDGTTTLVNNGVINLYINSPKATDAVCKSFESLDNDPRVESVSIISDGEEQFRAEREEFSAMASSPAYESPQSRTLEERVKLTVVKPVLEKSTSRKWEFVWRGEKITANVTSRDFIESLVDRSFSVGTVMDVTLRSHQVYDDNLHAYINKRREVTEVHGIEPPARAASLFDDLE
;
A
#
# COMPACT_ATOMS: atom_id res chain seq x y z
N MET A 1 -3.16 37.52 22.56
CA MET A 1 -3.01 37.68 21.11
C MET A 1 -2.78 36.28 20.55
N PHE A 2 -3.85 35.57 20.14
CA PHE A 2 -3.74 34.20 19.61
C PHE A 2 -3.22 34.32 18.17
N GLY A 3 -2.01 33.87 17.93
CA GLY A 3 -1.45 33.74 16.61
C GLY A 3 -2.31 32.77 15.79
N ARG A 4 -2.85 33.25 14.70
CA ARG A 4 -3.55 32.45 13.70
C ARG A 4 -2.49 31.56 13.05
N PHE A 5 -2.40 30.28 13.45
CA PHE A 5 -1.62 29.30 12.72
C PHE A 5 -2.19 29.22 11.30
N VAL A 6 -1.45 29.71 10.34
CA VAL A 6 -1.74 29.51 8.94
C VAL A 6 -1.28 28.09 8.63
N MET A 7 -2.19 27.12 8.67
CA MET A 7 -1.92 25.80 8.15
C MET A 7 -1.75 25.96 6.64
N GLU A 8 -0.53 25.74 6.15
CA GLU A 8 -0.29 25.76 4.71
C GLU A 8 -0.96 24.54 4.10
N ALA A 9 -1.90 24.80 3.18
CA ALA A 9 -2.63 23.77 2.46
C ALA A 9 -2.21 23.81 0.98
N ARG A 10 -2.02 22.63 0.38
CA ARG A 10 -1.87 22.49 -1.07
C ARG A 10 -3.19 22.05 -1.68
N THR A 11 -3.41 22.45 -2.92
CA THR A 11 -4.60 22.07 -3.67
C THR A 11 -4.20 21.05 -4.74
N VAL A 12 -4.89 19.92 -4.73
CA VAL A 12 -4.84 18.93 -5.80
C VAL A 12 -6.23 18.85 -6.41
N THR A 13 -6.31 18.94 -7.74
CA THR A 13 -7.56 18.80 -8.47
C THR A 13 -7.59 17.40 -9.11
N VAL A 14 -8.63 16.62 -8.80
CA VAL A 14 -8.98 15.41 -9.54
C VAL A 14 -10.04 15.80 -10.57
N LYS A 15 -9.72 15.60 -11.84
CA LYS A 15 -10.59 15.96 -12.96
C LYS A 15 -11.03 14.70 -13.71
N PHE A 16 -12.35 14.58 -13.86
CA PHE A 16 -12.96 13.55 -14.70
C PHE A 16 -13.35 14.19 -16.03
N GLY A 17 -12.82 13.63 -17.13
CA GLY A 17 -13.11 14.08 -18.50
C GLY A 17 -14.19 13.23 -19.16
N GLY A 18 -14.77 13.77 -20.24
CA GLY A 18 -15.86 13.18 -20.99
C GLY A 18 -17.11 14.05 -20.99
N GLN A 19 -18.23 13.53 -21.47
CA GLN A 19 -19.55 14.21 -21.37
C GLN A 19 -20.13 14.06 -19.97
N VAL A 20 -19.38 14.57 -18.97
CA VAL A 20 -19.65 14.24 -17.57
C VAL A 20 -20.66 15.24 -16.96
N GLU A 21 -21.91 15.14 -17.35
CA GLU A 21 -23.00 15.77 -16.56
C GLU A 21 -23.23 15.00 -15.24
N ALA A 22 -22.84 13.72 -15.19
CA ALA A 22 -22.92 12.88 -13.98
C ALA A 22 -21.92 11.74 -14.03
N VAL A 23 -21.15 11.53 -12.97
CA VAL A 23 -20.35 10.33 -12.69
C VAL A 23 -21.10 9.50 -11.65
N ASP A 24 -20.98 8.17 -11.68
CA ASP A 24 -21.52 7.34 -10.62
C ASP A 24 -20.92 7.71 -9.26
N VAL A 25 -21.76 7.84 -8.23
CA VAL A 25 -21.31 8.22 -6.88
C VAL A 25 -20.30 7.23 -6.33
N GLY A 26 -20.44 5.94 -6.63
CA GLY A 26 -19.51 4.90 -6.21
C GLY A 26 -18.14 5.09 -6.86
N THR A 27 -18.12 5.32 -8.19
CA THR A 27 -16.88 5.60 -8.96
C THR A 27 -16.20 6.86 -8.46
N PHE A 28 -16.96 7.95 -8.34
CA PHE A 28 -16.48 9.23 -7.83
C PHE A 28 -15.85 9.11 -6.44
N THR A 29 -16.59 8.53 -5.50
CA THR A 29 -16.13 8.36 -4.12
C THR A 29 -14.93 7.43 -4.03
N ARG A 30 -14.91 6.33 -4.82
CA ARG A 30 -13.82 5.39 -4.86
C ARG A 30 -12.52 6.08 -5.27
N VAL A 31 -12.50 6.78 -6.38
CA VAL A 31 -11.31 7.47 -6.90
C VAL A 31 -10.75 8.46 -5.88
N LEU A 32 -11.62 9.25 -5.22
CA LEU A 32 -11.16 10.23 -4.23
C LEU A 32 -10.60 9.58 -2.95
N ILE A 33 -11.25 8.53 -2.44
CA ILE A 33 -10.79 7.80 -1.25
C ILE A 33 -9.45 7.10 -1.55
N ASP A 34 -9.35 6.43 -2.69
CA ASP A 34 -8.16 5.69 -3.06
C ASP A 34 -6.98 6.64 -3.30
N TYR A 35 -7.21 7.78 -3.99
CA TYR A 35 -6.21 8.83 -4.12
C TYR A 35 -5.73 9.36 -2.76
N SER A 36 -6.66 9.69 -1.87
CA SER A 36 -6.33 10.15 -0.51
C SER A 36 -5.50 9.10 0.25
N SER A 37 -5.83 7.82 0.11
CA SER A 37 -5.12 6.72 0.77
C SER A 37 -3.68 6.55 0.23
N ILE A 38 -3.50 6.70 -1.08
CA ILE A 38 -2.20 6.64 -1.74
C ILE A 38 -1.34 7.84 -1.31
N LEU A 39 -1.93 9.04 -1.30
CA LEU A 39 -1.25 10.25 -0.85
C LEU A 39 -0.79 10.15 0.61
N GLN A 40 -1.66 9.65 1.50
CA GLN A 40 -1.28 9.41 2.90
C GLN A 40 -0.13 8.42 3.03
N ALA A 41 -0.13 7.35 2.22
CA ALA A 41 0.95 6.36 2.22
C ALA A 41 2.26 6.97 1.68
N ALA A 42 2.19 7.81 0.65
CA ALA A 42 3.32 8.53 0.08
C ALA A 42 3.95 9.50 1.10
N CYS A 43 3.13 10.33 1.74
CA CYS A 43 3.61 11.27 2.77
C CYS A 43 4.22 10.54 3.99
N LYS A 44 3.65 9.41 4.41
CA LYS A 44 4.24 8.58 5.48
C LYS A 44 5.55 7.91 5.08
N GLY A 45 5.78 7.71 3.81
CA GLY A 45 7.07 7.24 3.29
C GLY A 45 8.16 8.30 3.42
N GLU A 46 7.81 9.58 3.29
CA GLU A 46 8.70 10.73 3.47
C GLU A 46 8.92 11.07 4.96
N ASP A 47 7.83 11.11 5.72
CA ASP A 47 7.85 11.34 7.17
C ASP A 47 6.89 10.36 7.86
N PRO A 48 7.40 9.38 8.64
CA PRO A 48 6.57 8.40 9.34
C PRO A 48 5.54 9.02 10.31
N ASN A 49 5.78 10.25 10.78
CA ASN A 49 4.88 10.97 11.69
C ASN A 49 3.86 11.83 10.93
N ALA A 50 3.96 11.94 9.62
CA ALA A 50 3.04 12.74 8.83
C ALA A 50 1.62 12.16 8.90
N ALA A 51 0.67 13.00 9.28
CA ALA A 51 -0.76 12.74 9.14
C ALA A 51 -1.32 13.73 8.11
N VAL A 52 -1.86 13.22 7.02
CA VAL A 52 -2.39 14.04 5.93
C VAL A 52 -3.90 13.92 5.91
N GLU A 53 -4.58 15.05 5.84
CA GLU A 53 -6.02 15.14 5.58
C GLU A 53 -6.24 15.68 4.17
N ALA A 54 -7.10 15.00 3.40
CA ALA A 54 -7.61 15.48 2.13
C ALA A 54 -9.08 15.86 2.30
N ASN A 55 -9.38 17.14 2.11
CA ASN A 55 -10.74 17.67 2.27
C ASN A 55 -11.26 18.15 0.92
N VAL A 56 -12.49 17.74 0.54
CA VAL A 56 -13.14 18.27 -0.65
C VAL A 56 -13.45 19.74 -0.43
N ARG A 57 -12.92 20.60 -1.29
CA ARG A 57 -13.08 22.05 -1.20
C ARG A 57 -14.11 22.58 -2.16
N THR A 58 -14.05 22.15 -3.41
CA THR A 58 -14.94 22.66 -4.47
C THR A 58 -15.21 21.55 -5.48
N VAL A 59 -16.43 21.51 -5.99
CA VAL A 59 -16.81 20.70 -7.14
C VAL A 59 -17.34 21.68 -8.21
N ARG A 60 -16.74 21.67 -9.40
CA ARG A 60 -17.09 22.58 -10.48
C ARG A 60 -18.05 21.93 -11.46
N PRO A 61 -19.20 22.56 -11.79
CA PRO A 61 -20.11 22.06 -12.82
C PRO A 61 -19.52 22.22 -14.23
N GLY A 62 -19.82 21.28 -15.12
CA GLY A 62 -19.46 21.37 -16.55
C GLY A 62 -18.23 20.56 -17.00
N CYS A 63 -17.20 20.44 -16.19
CA CYS A 63 -16.31 19.30 -16.12
C CYS A 63 -16.26 18.93 -14.64
N LEU A 64 -16.35 17.65 -14.31
CA LEU A 64 -16.32 17.24 -12.91
C LEU A 64 -14.88 17.36 -12.39
N GLU A 65 -14.59 18.53 -11.85
CA GLU A 65 -13.33 18.83 -11.17
C GLU A 65 -13.56 18.92 -9.68
N VAL A 66 -12.75 18.20 -8.92
CA VAL A 66 -12.80 18.19 -7.45
C VAL A 66 -11.50 18.71 -6.90
N ASP A 67 -11.54 19.87 -6.29
CA ASP A 67 -10.39 20.42 -5.59
C ASP A 67 -10.31 19.80 -4.19
N LEU A 68 -9.20 19.11 -3.92
CA LEU A 68 -8.85 18.58 -2.62
C LEU A 68 -7.86 19.53 -1.94
N SER A 69 -8.20 19.99 -0.74
CA SER A 69 -7.28 20.70 0.14
C SER A 69 -6.48 19.68 0.95
N ILE A 70 -5.18 19.64 0.73
CA ILE A 70 -4.26 18.73 1.39
C ILE A 70 -3.57 19.47 2.53
N ILE A 71 -3.73 18.95 3.74
CA ILE A 71 -3.20 19.53 4.96
C ILE A 71 -2.37 18.47 5.68
N ALA A 72 -1.09 18.78 5.96
CA ALA A 72 -0.30 17.92 6.85
C ALA A 72 -0.54 18.35 8.30
N LYS A 73 -0.71 17.35 9.16
CA LYS A 73 -0.71 17.50 10.61
C LYS A 73 0.43 16.65 11.15
N THR A 74 1.43 17.27 11.73
CA THR A 74 2.47 16.53 12.43
C THR A 74 2.03 16.34 13.88
N ILE A 75 2.01 15.12 14.35
CA ILE A 75 1.69 14.80 15.74
C ILE A 75 2.94 15.11 16.55
N GLY A 76 2.97 16.30 17.15
CA GLY A 76 4.10 16.76 17.99
C GLY A 76 4.55 18.21 17.76
N ASP A 77 3.90 18.95 16.86
CA ASP A 77 4.36 20.25 16.36
C ASP A 77 4.06 21.45 17.26
N LEU A 78 4.51 21.40 18.49
CA LEU A 78 4.81 22.65 19.19
C LEU A 78 6.22 23.20 18.84
N PHE A 79 7.05 22.43 18.10
CA PHE A 79 8.46 22.74 17.86
C PHE A 79 8.99 22.40 16.45
N SER A 80 8.14 21.98 15.51
CA SER A 80 8.57 21.65 14.14
C SER A 80 8.50 22.86 13.22
N ASP A 81 9.45 22.94 12.29
CA ASP A 81 9.48 23.97 11.26
C ASP A 81 8.31 23.77 10.28
N PRO A 82 7.45 24.79 10.04
CA PRO A 82 6.35 24.70 9.07
C PRO A 82 6.80 24.33 7.65
N SER A 83 8.03 24.64 7.26
CA SER A 83 8.59 24.29 5.95
C SER A 83 8.67 22.77 5.74
N THR A 84 9.03 22.01 6.77
CA THR A 84 9.16 20.54 6.69
C THR A 84 7.83 19.85 6.34
N SER A 85 6.72 20.36 6.88
CA SER A 85 5.39 19.80 6.59
C SER A 85 4.92 20.09 5.16
N LEU A 86 5.32 21.24 4.59
CA LEU A 86 5.00 21.61 3.23
C LEU A 86 5.77 20.75 2.22
N ASP A 87 7.07 20.57 2.44
CA ASP A 87 7.90 19.72 1.58
C ASP A 87 7.40 18.27 1.57
N THR A 88 6.98 17.76 2.72
CA THR A 88 6.37 16.42 2.83
C THR A 88 5.10 16.30 1.99
N ILE A 89 4.24 17.33 1.95
CA ILE A 89 3.04 17.34 1.10
C ILE A 89 3.43 17.38 -0.38
N VAL A 90 4.34 18.27 -0.76
CA VAL A 90 4.77 18.44 -2.16
C VAL A 90 5.39 17.14 -2.68
N ASN A 91 6.31 16.56 -1.92
CA ASN A 91 6.92 15.28 -2.26
C ASN A 91 5.88 14.14 -2.30
N GLY A 92 4.98 14.10 -1.33
CA GLY A 92 3.90 13.12 -1.28
C GLY A 92 2.98 13.19 -2.50
N ILE A 93 2.62 14.39 -2.97
CA ILE A 93 1.83 14.60 -4.20
C ILE A 93 2.60 14.10 -5.42
N ALA A 94 3.88 14.43 -5.53
CA ALA A 94 4.74 13.98 -6.63
C ALA A 94 4.88 12.45 -6.65
N ILE A 95 5.09 11.83 -5.48
CA ILE A 95 5.17 10.38 -5.33
C ILE A 95 3.82 9.73 -5.68
N ALA A 96 2.70 10.24 -5.16
CA ALA A 96 1.38 9.71 -5.46
C ALA A 96 1.06 9.77 -6.97
N SER A 97 1.33 10.91 -7.62
CA SER A 97 1.12 11.06 -9.07
C SER A 97 2.04 10.15 -9.88
N GLY A 98 3.32 10.06 -9.49
CA GLY A 98 4.28 9.15 -10.10
C GLY A 98 3.89 7.67 -9.91
N PHE A 99 3.23 7.34 -8.79
CA PHE A 99 2.71 5.99 -8.52
C PHE A 99 1.62 5.59 -9.53
N TYR A 100 0.69 6.49 -9.85
CA TYR A 100 -0.28 6.28 -10.93
C TYR A 100 0.40 6.15 -12.29
N GLY A 101 1.42 6.99 -12.57
CA GLY A 101 2.21 6.91 -13.79
C GLY A 101 2.94 5.57 -13.94
N PHE A 102 3.49 5.06 -12.85
CA PHE A 102 4.16 3.77 -12.85
C PHE A 102 3.16 2.59 -12.97
N ALA A 103 2.00 2.67 -12.34
CA ALA A 103 0.93 1.69 -12.55
C ALA A 103 0.47 1.64 -14.01
N LYS A 104 0.32 2.81 -14.66
CA LYS A 104 0.02 2.92 -16.09
C LYS A 104 1.10 2.28 -16.95
N PHE A 105 2.39 2.53 -16.63
CA PHE A 105 3.50 1.90 -17.32
C PHE A 105 3.45 0.37 -17.20
N LEU A 106 3.29 -0.17 -16.00
CA LEU A 106 3.23 -1.62 -15.79
C LEU A 106 1.98 -2.26 -16.43
N GLY A 107 0.84 -1.59 -16.36
CA GLY A 107 -0.39 -2.06 -17.01
C GLY A 107 -0.25 -2.15 -18.53
N LYS A 108 0.48 -1.22 -19.14
CA LYS A 108 0.70 -1.16 -20.59
C LYS A 108 1.82 -2.08 -21.09
N HIS A 109 2.90 -2.20 -20.34
CA HIS A 109 4.14 -2.85 -20.78
C HIS A 109 4.45 -4.17 -20.07
N GLY A 110 3.61 -4.58 -19.12
CA GLY A 110 3.79 -5.80 -18.35
C GLY A 110 4.68 -5.61 -17.11
N ARG A 111 5.05 -6.74 -16.49
CA ARG A 111 5.84 -6.72 -15.26
C ARG A 111 7.24 -6.15 -15.47
N ALA A 112 7.79 -5.58 -14.41
CA ALA A 112 9.21 -5.21 -14.37
C ALA A 112 10.08 -6.47 -14.35
N VAL A 113 11.02 -6.55 -15.30
CA VAL A 113 11.98 -7.67 -15.40
C VAL A 113 13.40 -7.27 -15.03
N ARG A 114 13.69 -5.97 -15.02
CA ARG A 114 14.99 -5.42 -14.64
C ARG A 114 14.80 -4.06 -13.95
N ALA A 115 15.59 -3.80 -12.92
CA ALA A 115 15.69 -2.50 -12.28
C ALA A 115 17.16 -2.17 -12.03
N GLU A 116 17.53 -0.93 -12.33
CA GLU A 116 18.89 -0.41 -12.11
C GLU A 116 18.81 0.93 -11.38
N GLU A 117 19.52 1.05 -10.29
CA GLU A 117 19.66 2.34 -9.60
C GLU A 117 20.41 3.35 -10.46
N LYS A 118 19.90 4.57 -10.49
CA LYS A 118 20.50 5.73 -11.14
C LYS A 118 20.51 6.89 -10.15
N PRO A 119 21.35 7.92 -10.36
CA PRO A 119 21.37 9.08 -9.47
C PRO A 119 20.00 9.76 -9.31
N GLU A 120 19.17 9.74 -10.36
CA GLU A 120 17.87 10.42 -10.39
C GLU A 120 16.70 9.49 -10.01
N GLY A 121 16.94 8.20 -9.71
CA GLY A 121 15.88 7.23 -9.39
C GLY A 121 16.23 5.83 -9.86
N VAL A 122 15.21 5.00 -10.10
CA VAL A 122 15.37 3.62 -10.58
C VAL A 122 14.93 3.52 -12.03
N SER A 123 15.82 3.04 -12.90
CA SER A 123 15.51 2.69 -14.28
C SER A 123 14.87 1.29 -14.30
N VAL A 124 13.59 1.21 -14.66
CA VAL A 124 12.81 -0.03 -14.69
C VAL A 124 12.55 -0.44 -16.13
N THR A 125 12.87 -1.69 -16.47
CA THR A 125 12.58 -2.30 -17.78
C THR A 125 11.45 -3.30 -17.62
N ALA A 126 10.41 -3.18 -18.45
CA ALA A 126 9.26 -4.07 -18.50
C ALA A 126 9.49 -5.31 -19.39
N GLU A 127 8.56 -6.26 -19.36
CA GLU A 127 8.63 -7.53 -20.13
C GLU A 127 8.76 -7.31 -21.64
N ASP A 128 8.19 -6.24 -22.18
CA ASP A 128 8.29 -5.91 -23.61
C ASP A 128 9.60 -5.17 -23.99
N GLY A 129 10.50 -4.97 -23.01
CA GLY A 129 11.77 -4.27 -23.20
C GLY A 129 11.69 -2.75 -23.05
N THR A 130 10.50 -2.18 -22.86
CA THR A 130 10.34 -0.74 -22.62
C THR A 130 10.91 -0.36 -21.25
N THR A 131 11.59 0.79 -21.21
CA THR A 131 12.26 1.26 -19.99
C THR A 131 11.71 2.62 -19.56
N THR A 132 11.52 2.81 -18.27
CA THR A 132 11.14 4.10 -17.65
C THR A 132 12.04 4.41 -16.46
N LEU A 133 12.22 5.70 -16.16
CA LEU A 133 12.88 6.14 -14.93
C LEU A 133 11.81 6.49 -13.89
N VAL A 134 11.93 5.89 -12.71
CA VAL A 134 10.94 6.00 -11.63
C VAL A 134 11.62 6.57 -10.39
N ASN A 135 10.99 7.54 -9.73
CA ASN A 135 11.47 8.10 -8.48
C ASN A 135 11.55 7.01 -7.38
N ASN A 136 12.59 7.07 -6.55
CA ASN A 136 12.79 6.13 -5.45
C ASN A 136 11.60 6.05 -4.49
N GLY A 137 10.95 7.18 -4.19
CA GLY A 137 9.75 7.22 -3.34
C GLY A 137 8.58 6.43 -3.94
N VAL A 138 8.41 6.47 -5.26
CA VAL A 138 7.41 5.68 -6.00
C VAL A 138 7.71 4.18 -5.87
N ILE A 139 8.95 3.78 -6.11
CA ILE A 139 9.37 2.37 -5.97
C ILE A 139 9.16 1.88 -4.54
N ASN A 140 9.57 2.68 -3.55
CA ASN A 140 9.37 2.38 -2.14
C ASN A 140 7.88 2.21 -1.80
N LEU A 141 7.00 3.06 -2.35
CA LEU A 141 5.57 2.96 -2.14
C LEU A 141 5.01 1.66 -2.73
N TYR A 142 5.43 1.27 -3.93
CA TYR A 142 5.03 0.00 -4.56
C TYR A 142 5.46 -1.22 -3.76
N ILE A 143 6.71 -1.24 -3.28
CA ILE A 143 7.24 -2.37 -2.50
C ILE A 143 6.58 -2.48 -1.12
N ASN A 144 6.38 -1.34 -0.45
CA ASN A 144 6.01 -1.33 0.97
C ASN A 144 4.51 -1.14 1.22
N SER A 145 3.71 -0.78 0.19
CA SER A 145 2.28 -0.52 0.33
C SER A 145 1.42 -1.29 -0.68
N PRO A 146 1.20 -2.60 -0.49
CA PRO A 146 0.28 -3.37 -1.34
C PRO A 146 -1.13 -2.79 -1.40
N LYS A 147 -1.54 -2.11 -0.33
CA LYS A 147 -2.84 -1.41 -0.29
C LYS A 147 -2.92 -0.25 -1.29
N ALA A 148 -1.79 0.44 -1.56
CA ALA A 148 -1.77 1.51 -2.55
C ALA A 148 -1.92 0.94 -3.98
N THR A 149 -1.26 -0.17 -4.29
CA THR A 149 -1.44 -0.88 -5.57
C THR A 149 -2.89 -1.34 -5.76
N ASP A 150 -3.46 -1.95 -4.72
CA ASP A 150 -4.86 -2.39 -4.70
C ASP A 150 -5.83 -1.21 -4.91
N ALA A 151 -5.54 -0.05 -4.31
CA ALA A 151 -6.33 1.17 -4.45
C ALA A 151 -6.32 1.68 -5.89
N VAL A 152 -5.15 1.73 -6.57
CA VAL A 152 -5.08 2.10 -7.99
C VAL A 152 -5.90 1.15 -8.83
N CYS A 153 -5.71 -0.17 -8.68
CA CYS A 153 -6.45 -1.17 -9.47
C CYS A 153 -7.96 -1.00 -9.29
N LYS A 154 -8.45 -0.84 -8.06
CA LYS A 154 -9.88 -0.66 -7.77
C LYS A 154 -10.44 0.66 -8.29
N SER A 155 -9.66 1.75 -8.22
CA SER A 155 -10.05 3.03 -8.82
C SER A 155 -10.27 2.88 -10.31
N PHE A 156 -9.31 2.24 -11.02
CA PHE A 156 -9.41 2.07 -12.47
C PHE A 156 -10.42 1.01 -12.89
N GLU A 157 -10.66 -0.03 -12.10
CA GLU A 157 -11.79 -0.94 -12.27
C GLU A 157 -13.14 -0.19 -12.20
N SER A 158 -13.29 0.71 -11.23
CA SER A 158 -14.51 1.52 -11.09
C SER A 158 -14.66 2.51 -12.25
N LEU A 159 -13.57 3.14 -12.72
CA LEU A 159 -13.55 4.04 -13.88
C LEU A 159 -13.89 3.31 -15.18
N ASP A 160 -13.35 2.11 -15.38
CA ASP A 160 -13.59 1.28 -16.56
C ASP A 160 -15.05 0.84 -16.64
N ASN A 161 -15.67 0.58 -15.50
CA ASN A 161 -17.07 0.22 -15.39
C ASN A 161 -18.05 1.41 -15.53
N ASP A 162 -17.58 2.67 -15.50
CA ASP A 162 -18.42 3.84 -15.73
C ASP A 162 -18.21 4.42 -17.15
N PRO A 163 -19.11 4.11 -18.10
CA PRO A 163 -18.93 4.53 -19.50
C PRO A 163 -18.98 6.05 -19.74
N ARG A 164 -19.39 6.83 -18.73
CA ARG A 164 -19.48 8.29 -18.80
C ARG A 164 -18.12 8.97 -18.62
N VAL A 165 -17.15 8.27 -18.03
CA VAL A 165 -15.82 8.80 -17.78
C VAL A 165 -14.90 8.41 -18.94
N GLU A 166 -14.37 9.40 -19.65
CA GLU A 166 -13.45 9.20 -20.78
C GLU A 166 -11.98 9.40 -20.38
N SER A 167 -11.72 10.19 -19.32
CA SER A 167 -10.37 10.39 -18.80
C SER A 167 -10.41 10.75 -17.31
N VAL A 168 -9.28 10.55 -16.64
CA VAL A 168 -9.04 11.06 -15.29
C VAL A 168 -7.67 11.73 -15.24
N SER A 169 -7.59 12.93 -14.62
CA SER A 169 -6.34 13.65 -14.44
C SER A 169 -6.16 14.07 -12.98
N ILE A 170 -4.90 14.12 -12.55
CA ILE A 170 -4.45 14.68 -11.28
C ILE A 170 -3.65 15.93 -11.60
N ILE A 171 -4.10 17.07 -11.08
CA ILE A 171 -3.52 18.38 -11.34
C ILE A 171 -3.05 18.96 -10.01
N SER A 172 -1.81 19.44 -9.93
CA SER A 172 -1.27 20.14 -8.77
C SER A 172 -0.59 21.41 -9.22
N ASP A 173 -0.80 22.51 -8.50
CA ASP A 173 -0.27 23.83 -8.81
C ASP A 173 -0.55 24.30 -10.26
N GLY A 174 -1.68 23.84 -10.83
CA GLY A 174 -2.10 24.15 -12.21
C GLY A 174 -1.45 23.31 -13.30
N GLU A 175 -0.56 22.40 -12.94
CA GLU A 175 0.10 21.47 -13.85
C GLU A 175 -0.51 20.07 -13.75
N GLU A 176 -0.73 19.43 -14.91
CA GLU A 176 -1.20 18.04 -14.97
C GLU A 176 -0.06 17.10 -14.61
N GLN A 177 -0.14 16.46 -13.45
CA GLN A 177 0.85 15.53 -12.93
C GLN A 177 0.64 14.10 -13.44
N PHE A 178 -0.61 13.75 -13.73
CA PHE A 178 -1.01 12.45 -14.26
C PHE A 178 -2.27 12.57 -15.08
N ARG A 179 -2.35 11.76 -16.13
CA ARG A 179 -3.55 11.57 -16.95
C ARG A 179 -3.64 10.14 -17.46
N ALA A 180 -4.85 9.61 -17.42
CA ALA A 180 -5.21 8.36 -18.09
C ALA A 180 -6.46 8.57 -18.94
N GLU A 181 -6.44 8.01 -20.13
CA GLU A 181 -7.58 7.94 -21.04
C GLU A 181 -8.33 6.63 -20.86
N ARG A 182 -9.58 6.58 -21.32
CA ARG A 182 -10.46 5.42 -21.14
C ARG A 182 -9.84 4.10 -21.61
N GLU A 183 -9.13 4.14 -22.74
CA GLU A 183 -8.48 2.96 -23.33
C GLU A 183 -7.41 2.34 -22.41
N GLU A 184 -6.93 3.12 -21.44
CA GLU A 184 -5.88 2.72 -20.50
C GLU A 184 -6.44 2.17 -19.19
N PHE A 185 -7.75 2.38 -18.91
CA PHE A 185 -8.35 2.02 -17.61
C PHE A 185 -8.28 0.54 -17.31
N SER A 186 -8.66 -0.31 -18.26
CA SER A 186 -8.61 -1.76 -18.11
C SER A 186 -7.20 -2.29 -17.83
N ALA A 187 -6.19 -1.72 -18.52
CA ALA A 187 -4.79 -2.06 -18.30
C ALA A 187 -4.31 -1.65 -16.91
N MET A 188 -4.73 -0.46 -16.43
CA MET A 188 -4.40 0.01 -15.09
C MET A 188 -5.14 -0.75 -13.99
N ALA A 189 -6.39 -1.16 -14.23
CA ALA A 189 -7.15 -2.02 -13.30
C ALA A 189 -6.48 -3.38 -13.09
N SER A 190 -5.75 -3.86 -14.10
CA SER A 190 -5.02 -5.13 -14.09
C SER A 190 -3.50 -4.96 -13.91
N SER A 191 -3.05 -3.75 -13.50
CA SER A 191 -1.63 -3.46 -13.37
C SER A 191 -0.95 -4.46 -12.41
N PRO A 192 0.12 -5.16 -12.85
CA PRO A 192 0.80 -6.11 -12.00
C PRO A 192 1.46 -5.41 -10.80
N ALA A 193 1.51 -6.09 -9.66
CA ALA A 193 2.31 -5.63 -8.54
C ALA A 193 3.78 -5.55 -8.97
N TYR A 194 4.46 -4.46 -8.60
CA TYR A 194 5.89 -4.34 -8.82
C TYR A 194 6.62 -5.29 -7.87
N GLU A 195 7.27 -6.29 -8.45
CA GLU A 195 8.24 -7.10 -7.76
C GLU A 195 9.62 -6.64 -8.22
N SER A 196 10.42 -6.05 -7.32
CA SER A 196 11.80 -5.70 -7.65
C SER A 196 12.52 -6.93 -8.17
N PRO A 197 13.27 -6.86 -9.30
CA PRO A 197 14.10 -7.99 -9.76
C PRO A 197 15.13 -8.44 -8.73
N GLN A 198 15.48 -7.58 -7.77
CA GLN A 198 16.29 -7.95 -6.60
C GLN A 198 15.42 -8.50 -5.45
N SER A 199 14.13 -8.62 -5.63
CA SER A 199 13.23 -9.25 -4.66
C SER A 199 12.97 -10.70 -5.04
N ARG A 200 12.70 -11.52 -4.03
CA ARG A 200 12.22 -12.88 -4.22
C ARG A 200 11.13 -13.21 -3.23
N THR A 201 10.23 -14.07 -3.64
CA THR A 201 9.21 -14.63 -2.77
C THR A 201 9.53 -16.09 -2.50
N LEU A 202 9.63 -16.45 -1.23
CA LEU A 202 9.81 -17.83 -0.80
C LEU A 202 8.52 -18.32 -0.16
N GLU A 203 8.08 -19.50 -0.54
CA GLU A 203 6.99 -20.22 0.12
C GLU A 203 7.53 -21.50 0.75
N GLU A 204 7.31 -21.64 2.05
CA GLU A 204 7.74 -22.81 2.81
C GLU A 204 6.58 -23.31 3.68
N ARG A 205 6.38 -24.63 3.71
CA ARG A 205 5.51 -25.22 4.73
C ARG A 205 6.29 -25.36 6.02
N VAL A 206 5.82 -24.69 7.07
CA VAL A 206 6.53 -24.58 8.34
C VAL A 206 5.60 -24.70 9.54
N LYS A 207 6.15 -25.08 10.68
CA LYS A 207 5.47 -25.00 11.97
C LYS A 207 5.83 -23.71 12.68
N LEU A 208 4.82 -22.91 13.01
CA LEU A 208 4.94 -21.66 13.74
C LEU A 208 4.32 -21.80 15.12
N THR A 209 5.04 -21.40 16.18
CA THR A 209 4.49 -21.34 17.54
C THR A 209 3.87 -19.98 17.78
N VAL A 210 2.60 -19.94 18.12
CA VAL A 210 1.85 -18.71 18.38
C VAL A 210 2.29 -18.07 19.69
N VAL A 211 2.68 -16.79 19.63
CA VAL A 211 3.00 -15.96 20.80
C VAL A 211 1.87 -14.98 21.08
N LYS A 212 1.38 -14.31 20.04
CA LYS A 212 0.28 -13.34 20.14
C LYS A 212 -0.67 -13.50 18.97
N PRO A 213 -1.83 -14.14 19.19
CA PRO A 213 -2.86 -14.26 18.18
C PRO A 213 -3.61 -12.94 18.01
N VAL A 214 -4.18 -12.73 16.83
CA VAL A 214 -5.18 -11.67 16.55
C VAL A 214 -6.51 -12.37 16.32
N LEU A 215 -7.43 -12.24 17.27
CA LEU A 215 -8.73 -12.93 17.24
C LEU A 215 -9.82 -12.14 16.49
N GLU A 216 -9.42 -11.05 15.81
CA GLU A 216 -10.30 -10.29 14.94
C GLU A 216 -10.26 -10.85 13.51
N LYS A 217 -11.39 -10.80 12.81
CA LYS A 217 -11.46 -11.14 11.38
C LYS A 217 -10.74 -10.10 10.52
N SER A 218 -9.41 -10.09 10.57
CA SER A 218 -8.57 -9.12 9.87
C SER A 218 -7.39 -9.80 9.22
N THR A 219 -7.24 -9.60 7.91
CA THR A 219 -6.06 -10.04 7.13
C THR A 219 -4.89 -9.05 7.24
N SER A 220 -5.13 -7.84 7.74
CA SER A 220 -4.13 -6.77 7.78
C SER A 220 -3.36 -6.67 9.10
N ARG A 221 -3.86 -7.30 10.18
CA ARG A 221 -3.18 -7.32 11.47
C ARG A 221 -2.14 -8.41 11.54
N LYS A 222 -0.99 -8.09 12.14
CA LYS A 222 0.12 -9.02 12.29
C LYS A 222 -0.02 -9.85 13.54
N TRP A 223 0.12 -11.16 13.38
CA TRP A 223 0.31 -12.11 14.45
C TRP A 223 1.78 -12.18 14.83
N GLU A 224 2.10 -12.54 16.07
CA GLU A 224 3.45 -12.82 16.53
C GLU A 224 3.65 -14.33 16.71
N PHE A 225 4.73 -14.84 16.15
CA PHE A 225 5.10 -16.25 16.18
C PHE A 225 6.55 -16.42 16.60
N VAL A 226 6.90 -17.63 17.04
CA VAL A 226 8.28 -18.11 17.09
C VAL A 226 8.48 -19.11 15.97
N TRP A 227 9.55 -18.92 15.21
CA TRP A 227 9.99 -19.79 14.11
C TRP A 227 11.50 -19.95 14.16
N ARG A 228 11.98 -21.19 14.19
CA ARG A 228 13.44 -21.50 14.29
C ARG A 228 14.13 -20.78 15.46
N GLY A 229 13.43 -20.61 16.57
CA GLY A 229 13.94 -19.91 17.76
C GLY A 229 13.88 -18.38 17.71
N GLU A 230 13.47 -17.78 16.60
CA GLU A 230 13.35 -16.35 16.44
C GLU A 230 11.90 -15.89 16.51
N LYS A 231 11.66 -14.72 17.11
CA LYS A 231 10.35 -14.06 17.11
C LYS A 231 10.13 -13.40 15.77
N ILE A 232 9.06 -13.77 15.08
CA ILE A 232 8.67 -13.21 13.80
C ILE A 232 7.25 -12.63 13.86
N THR A 233 6.94 -11.72 12.94
CA THR A 233 5.58 -11.24 12.70
C THR A 233 5.13 -11.59 11.30
N ALA A 234 3.88 -12.04 11.16
CA ALA A 234 3.29 -12.34 9.85
C ALA A 234 1.80 -11.95 9.84
N ASN A 235 1.31 -11.55 8.67
CA ASN A 235 -0.11 -11.42 8.43
C ASN A 235 -0.69 -12.81 8.15
N VAL A 236 -1.87 -13.11 8.66
CA VAL A 236 -2.61 -14.31 8.28
C VAL A 236 -3.62 -13.92 7.22
N THR A 237 -3.45 -14.42 5.99
CA THR A 237 -4.27 -14.06 4.83
C THR A 237 -5.21 -15.18 4.38
N SER A 238 -5.09 -16.38 4.97
CA SER A 238 -6.00 -17.51 4.75
C SER A 238 -7.43 -17.14 5.16
N ARG A 239 -8.33 -16.98 4.18
CA ARG A 239 -9.71 -16.57 4.43
C ARG A 239 -10.48 -17.63 5.23
N ASP A 240 -10.37 -18.89 4.83
CA ASP A 240 -11.06 -20.02 5.48
C ASP A 240 -10.65 -20.12 6.95
N PHE A 241 -9.37 -19.91 7.25
CA PHE A 241 -8.89 -19.89 8.60
C PHE A 241 -9.45 -18.71 9.41
N ILE A 242 -9.41 -17.48 8.83
CA ILE A 242 -9.93 -16.28 9.52
C ILE A 242 -11.43 -16.38 9.78
N GLU A 243 -12.20 -16.96 8.88
CA GLU A 243 -13.63 -17.19 9.10
C GLU A 243 -13.87 -18.18 10.23
N SER A 244 -13.00 -19.17 10.39
CA SER A 244 -13.07 -20.19 11.45
C SER A 244 -12.60 -19.71 12.83
N LEU A 245 -12.04 -18.49 12.94
CA LEU A 245 -11.49 -17.97 14.22
C LEU A 245 -12.55 -17.80 15.33
N VAL A 246 -13.80 -17.58 14.97
CA VAL A 246 -14.90 -17.35 15.96
C VAL A 246 -15.11 -18.55 16.86
N ASP A 247 -14.87 -19.76 16.35
CA ASP A 247 -15.10 -21.02 17.04
C ASP A 247 -13.82 -21.62 17.64
N ARG A 248 -12.72 -20.89 17.61
CA ARG A 248 -11.41 -21.39 18.05
C ARG A 248 -10.82 -20.57 19.19
N SER A 249 -10.23 -21.27 20.14
CA SER A 249 -9.40 -20.67 21.19
C SER A 249 -7.93 -20.90 20.88
N PHE A 250 -7.13 -19.85 21.02
CA PHE A 250 -5.67 -19.92 20.88
C PHE A 250 -5.02 -19.66 22.23
N SER A 251 -4.14 -20.55 22.64
CA SER A 251 -3.26 -20.36 23.77
C SER A 251 -1.85 -20.03 23.30
N VAL A 252 -1.10 -19.32 24.12
CA VAL A 252 0.35 -19.14 23.88
C VAL A 252 1.00 -20.52 23.83
N GLY A 253 1.84 -20.75 22.82
CA GLY A 253 2.46 -22.07 22.61
C GLY A 253 1.69 -22.99 21.64
N THR A 254 0.48 -22.60 21.17
CA THR A 254 -0.20 -23.30 20.07
C THR A 254 0.72 -23.36 18.85
N VAL A 255 0.85 -24.53 18.23
CA VAL A 255 1.66 -24.73 17.02
C VAL A 255 0.74 -24.76 15.80
N MET A 256 1.04 -23.97 14.79
CA MET A 256 0.34 -23.92 13.52
C MET A 256 1.22 -24.48 12.41
N ASP A 257 0.75 -25.49 11.70
CA ASP A 257 1.34 -25.98 10.43
C ASP A 257 0.78 -25.15 9.30
N VAL A 258 1.62 -24.38 8.63
CA VAL A 258 1.21 -23.33 7.70
C VAL A 258 2.09 -23.27 6.46
N THR A 259 1.56 -22.72 5.37
CA THR A 259 2.36 -22.19 4.26
C THR A 259 2.73 -20.75 4.59
N LEU A 260 4.03 -20.51 4.83
CA LEU A 260 4.61 -19.18 5.09
C LEU A 260 5.21 -18.63 3.82
N ARG A 261 4.67 -17.51 3.36
CA ARG A 261 5.21 -16.72 2.24
C ARG A 261 6.06 -15.59 2.79
N SER A 262 7.33 -15.55 2.41
CA SER A 262 8.30 -14.52 2.80
C SER A 262 8.71 -13.71 1.59
N HIS A 263 8.42 -12.41 1.61
CA HIS A 263 8.89 -11.45 0.62
C HIS A 263 10.25 -10.91 1.07
N GLN A 264 11.26 -11.13 0.25
CA GLN A 264 12.64 -10.77 0.53
C GLN A 264 13.16 -9.80 -0.53
N VAL A 265 13.95 -8.82 -0.09
CA VAL A 265 14.66 -7.88 -0.95
C VAL A 265 16.15 -8.07 -0.70
N TYR A 266 16.94 -8.08 -1.78
CA TYR A 266 18.40 -8.13 -1.66
C TYR A 266 18.91 -6.80 -1.11
N ASP A 267 19.76 -6.87 -0.11
CA ASP A 267 20.43 -5.70 0.48
C ASP A 267 21.89 -5.73 0.06
N ASP A 268 22.29 -4.77 -0.78
CA ASP A 268 23.65 -4.70 -1.34
C ASP A 268 24.70 -4.46 -0.26
N ASN A 269 24.37 -3.78 0.83
CA ASN A 269 25.31 -3.52 1.93
C ASN A 269 25.56 -4.78 2.77
N LEU A 270 24.53 -5.61 2.92
CA LEU A 270 24.62 -6.86 3.69
C LEU A 270 24.95 -8.05 2.81
N HIS A 271 24.97 -7.89 1.48
CA HIS A 271 25.10 -8.96 0.49
C HIS A 271 24.16 -10.15 0.77
N ALA A 272 22.91 -9.85 1.21
CA ALA A 272 21.95 -10.86 1.65
C ALA A 272 20.50 -10.44 1.36
N TYR A 273 19.62 -11.45 1.23
CA TYR A 273 18.20 -11.19 1.17
C TYR A 273 17.64 -10.94 2.56
N ILE A 274 17.00 -9.78 2.76
CA ILE A 274 16.32 -9.42 4.01
C ILE A 274 14.80 -9.59 3.86
N ASN A 275 14.16 -10.13 4.89
CA ASN A 275 12.72 -10.30 4.93
C ASN A 275 12.02 -8.94 5.16
N LYS A 276 11.27 -8.47 4.19
CA LYS A 276 10.45 -7.25 4.31
C LYS A 276 9.05 -7.53 4.84
N ARG A 277 8.45 -8.65 4.42
CA ARG A 277 7.10 -9.04 4.81
C ARG A 277 6.97 -10.56 4.87
N ARG A 278 6.17 -11.04 5.82
CA ARG A 278 5.77 -12.45 5.91
C ARG A 278 4.25 -12.57 5.98
N GLU A 279 3.73 -13.61 5.34
CA GLU A 279 2.31 -13.93 5.30
C GLU A 279 2.09 -15.42 5.50
N VAL A 280 1.11 -15.77 6.31
CA VAL A 280 0.56 -17.11 6.38
C VAL A 280 -0.56 -17.19 5.36
N THR A 281 -0.33 -17.88 4.25
CA THR A 281 -1.28 -17.98 3.14
C THR A 281 -2.27 -19.12 3.30
N GLU A 282 -1.81 -20.22 3.94
CA GLU A 282 -2.63 -21.39 4.23
C GLU A 282 -2.35 -21.92 5.64
N VAL A 283 -3.37 -22.47 6.29
CA VAL A 283 -3.25 -23.15 7.57
C VAL A 283 -3.67 -24.60 7.37
N HIS A 284 -2.72 -25.53 7.50
CA HIS A 284 -2.91 -26.96 7.27
C HIS A 284 -3.32 -27.70 8.55
N GLY A 285 -2.87 -27.21 9.71
CA GLY A 285 -3.15 -27.84 11.00
C GLY A 285 -2.86 -26.93 12.19
N ILE A 286 -3.47 -27.27 13.32
CA ILE A 286 -3.28 -26.56 14.59
C ILE A 286 -3.14 -27.62 15.67
N GLU A 287 -2.03 -27.56 16.38
CA GLU A 287 -1.72 -28.44 17.51
C GLU A 287 -1.79 -27.61 18.80
N PRO A 288 -2.46 -28.09 19.85
CA PRO A 288 -2.45 -27.42 21.15
C PRO A 288 -1.02 -27.34 21.69
N PRO A 289 -0.73 -26.42 22.63
CA PRO A 289 0.58 -26.35 23.25
C PRO A 289 0.87 -27.68 23.98
N ALA A 290 2.12 -28.15 23.90
CA ALA A 290 2.55 -29.31 24.66
C ALA A 290 2.23 -29.06 26.12
N ARG A 291 1.46 -29.95 26.75
CA ARG A 291 1.26 -29.90 28.21
C ARG A 291 2.64 -30.01 28.84
N ALA A 292 2.98 -29.06 29.70
CA ALA A 292 4.12 -29.25 30.60
C ALA A 292 3.85 -30.55 31.37
N ALA A 293 4.74 -31.53 31.22
CA ALA A 293 4.65 -32.72 32.04
C ALA A 293 4.60 -32.25 33.51
N SER A 294 3.51 -32.58 34.19
CA SER A 294 3.41 -32.28 35.62
C SER A 294 4.50 -33.07 36.31
N LEU A 295 5.36 -32.39 37.04
CA LEU A 295 6.42 -32.98 37.85
C LEU A 295 5.83 -33.86 39.00
N PHE A 296 4.52 -34.04 39.07
CA PHE A 296 3.79 -34.73 40.11
C PHE A 296 2.99 -35.97 39.64
N ASP A 297 3.10 -36.33 38.32
CA ASP A 297 2.39 -37.52 37.80
C ASP A 297 3.11 -38.85 38.11
N ASP A 298 4.27 -38.83 38.77
CA ASP A 298 5.06 -40.02 39.13
C ASP A 298 4.97 -40.39 40.66
N LEU A 299 3.91 -39.93 41.36
CA LEU A 299 3.71 -40.23 42.79
C LEU A 299 2.33 -40.87 43.04
N GLU A 300 2.01 -41.96 42.30
CA GLU A 300 1.02 -42.97 42.76
C GLU A 300 1.62 -44.38 42.65
#